data_39fda6444070808cbeb73a68dcda6a46
#
_entry.id   39fda6444070808cbeb73a68dcda6a46
#
_cell.length_a   1.000
_cell.length_b   1.000
_cell.length_c   1.000
_cell.angle_alpha   90.00
_cell.angle_beta   90.00
_cell.angle_gamma   90.00
#
_symmetry.space_group_name_H-M   'P 1'
#
loop_
_entity.id
_entity.type
_entity.pdbx_description
1 polymer ?
#
loop_
_entity_poly.entity_id
_entity_poly.type
_entity_poly.pdbx_seq_one_letter_code
_entity_poly.pdbx_strand_id
1 'polypeptide(L)'
;NRLFHDMVRSLVEQGDALVKRPIRNTERAVATRVSAFISKEYGRLPDGRVKLQFNGTAGQSFGAFATAGIELTIEGDTNDYLGKGLCGARIIVKAPQDAGWSSKDNLLTGNVALFGATDGELYLAGRAGERFCVRNSGAIAVCEGVGDHGCEYMTGGTAVILGPVGRNFASGMSGGIAYVLDDGNLGRMVNRKLVELYPLDALDLVMLHKHLTRHVQYTGSKIAQRILDKWPTTHAKFVNVL
;
A
#
# COMPACT_ATOMS: atom_id res chain seq x y z
N ASN A 1 30.17 -2.23 -7.25
CA ASN A 1 29.62 -1.54 -6.06
C ASN A 1 29.85 -0.03 -6.09
N ARG A 2 31.06 0.48 -6.43
CA ARG A 2 31.36 1.92 -6.46
C ARG A 2 30.45 2.68 -7.43
N LEU A 3 30.33 2.23 -8.68
CA LEU A 3 29.45 2.84 -9.69
C LEU A 3 27.97 2.92 -9.22
N PHE A 4 27.48 1.88 -8.54
CA PHE A 4 26.12 1.88 -7.96
C PHE A 4 25.98 2.95 -6.87
N HIS A 5 26.96 3.07 -5.96
CA HIS A 5 26.95 4.07 -4.89
C HIS A 5 27.01 5.48 -5.46
N ASP A 6 27.87 5.72 -6.45
CA ASP A 6 28.02 7.04 -7.09
C ASP A 6 26.72 7.43 -7.83
N MET A 7 26.07 6.46 -8.48
CA MET A 7 24.76 6.68 -9.12
C MET A 7 23.68 7.06 -8.09
N VAL A 8 23.54 6.32 -6.99
CA VAL A 8 22.54 6.63 -5.96
C VAL A 8 22.84 7.97 -5.29
N ARG A 9 24.10 8.25 -5.00
CA ARG A 9 24.53 9.56 -4.45
C ARG A 9 24.14 10.70 -5.39
N SER A 10 24.44 10.59 -6.68
CA SER A 10 24.04 11.58 -7.68
C SER A 10 22.52 11.80 -7.71
N LEU A 11 21.72 10.72 -7.65
CA LEU A 11 20.26 10.83 -7.58
C LEU A 11 19.78 11.58 -6.33
N VAL A 12 20.39 11.32 -5.18
CA VAL A 12 20.04 11.99 -3.93
C VAL A 12 20.44 13.47 -3.97
N GLU A 13 21.63 13.79 -4.46
CA GLU A 13 22.17 15.15 -4.48
C GLU A 13 21.46 16.05 -5.51
N GLN A 14 21.11 15.53 -6.68
CA GLN A 14 20.38 16.27 -7.71
C GLN A 14 18.98 16.71 -7.23
N GLY A 15 18.37 15.95 -6.33
CA GLY A 15 16.97 16.17 -5.91
C GLY A 15 15.97 15.97 -7.04
N ASP A 16 14.75 15.58 -6.70
CA ASP A 16 13.67 15.29 -7.66
C ASP A 16 14.09 14.37 -8.83
N ALA A 17 15.11 13.57 -8.61
CA ALA A 17 15.62 12.63 -9.60
C ALA A 17 14.53 11.59 -9.93
N LEU A 18 14.15 11.54 -11.20
CA LEU A 18 13.16 10.60 -11.71
C LEU A 18 13.83 9.59 -12.63
N VAL A 19 13.84 8.32 -12.21
CA VAL A 19 14.31 7.19 -13.02
C VAL A 19 13.13 6.40 -13.53
N LYS A 20 13.00 6.29 -14.86
CA LYS A 20 11.95 5.48 -15.51
C LYS A 20 12.58 4.26 -16.17
N ARG A 21 12.04 3.07 -15.91
CA ARG A 21 12.54 1.80 -16.48
C ARG A 21 11.42 0.78 -16.67
N PRO A 22 11.50 -0.05 -17.72
CA PRO A 22 10.72 -1.28 -17.76
C PRO A 22 11.17 -2.22 -16.64
N ILE A 23 10.27 -3.09 -16.18
CA ILE A 23 10.56 -4.11 -15.17
C ILE A 23 9.95 -5.45 -15.58
N ARG A 24 10.60 -6.53 -15.19
CA ARG A 24 10.14 -7.90 -15.40
C ARG A 24 10.07 -8.66 -14.09
N ASN A 25 9.26 -9.70 -14.04
CA ASN A 25 9.06 -10.54 -12.84
C ASN A 25 10.31 -11.30 -12.37
N THR A 26 11.37 -11.33 -13.16
CA THR A 26 12.68 -11.84 -12.77
C THR A 26 13.49 -10.84 -11.93
N GLU A 27 13.11 -9.56 -11.92
CA GLU A 27 13.77 -8.52 -11.13
C GLU A 27 13.13 -8.44 -9.74
N ARG A 28 13.83 -9.03 -8.77
CA ARG A 28 13.39 -9.16 -7.37
C ARG A 28 14.04 -8.13 -6.46
N ALA A 29 13.40 -7.88 -5.31
CA ALA A 29 13.91 -7.00 -4.25
C ALA A 29 14.37 -5.62 -4.76
N VAL A 30 13.67 -5.11 -5.77
CA VAL A 30 13.97 -3.79 -6.35
C VAL A 30 13.81 -2.72 -5.26
N ALA A 31 14.72 -1.76 -5.24
CA ALA A 31 14.93 -0.68 -4.27
C ALA A 31 15.58 -1.08 -2.93
N THR A 32 15.64 -2.35 -2.52
CA THR A 32 16.23 -2.74 -1.23
C THR A 32 17.69 -2.27 -1.08
N ARG A 33 18.52 -2.42 -2.13
CA ARG A 33 19.92 -1.96 -2.11
C ARG A 33 20.04 -0.43 -2.09
N VAL A 34 19.14 0.26 -2.79
CA VAL A 34 19.07 1.74 -2.76
C VAL A 34 18.71 2.19 -1.35
N SER A 35 17.73 1.57 -0.73
CA SER A 35 17.34 1.83 0.66
C SER A 35 18.48 1.63 1.65
N ALA A 36 19.18 0.50 1.55
CA ALA A 36 20.31 0.20 2.42
C ALA A 36 21.42 1.25 2.30
N PHE A 37 21.71 1.72 1.08
CA PHE A 37 22.67 2.80 0.85
C PHE A 37 22.20 4.12 1.45
N ILE A 38 20.95 4.53 1.17
CA ILE A 38 20.38 5.78 1.69
C ILE A 38 20.38 5.76 3.22
N SER A 39 19.88 4.69 3.84
CA SER A 39 19.83 4.58 5.31
C SER A 39 21.21 4.69 5.94
N LYS A 40 22.23 4.11 5.31
CA LYS A 40 23.60 4.13 5.83
C LYS A 40 24.28 5.50 5.68
N GLU A 41 24.13 6.14 4.52
CA GLU A 41 24.87 7.37 4.19
C GLU A 41 24.14 8.66 4.61
N TYR A 42 22.80 8.65 4.58
CA TYR A 42 21.97 9.84 4.78
C TYR A 42 20.96 9.70 5.93
N GLY A 43 20.73 8.50 6.44
CA GLY A 43 19.66 8.24 7.41
C GLY A 43 18.27 8.39 6.76
N ARG A 44 17.50 9.39 7.18
CA ARG A 44 16.15 9.67 6.65
C ARG A 44 16.19 10.84 5.67
N LEU A 45 15.69 10.65 4.46
CA LEU A 45 15.53 11.69 3.45
C LEU A 45 14.09 12.25 3.43
N PRO A 46 13.90 13.50 2.93
CA PRO A 46 12.57 14.03 2.65
C PRO A 46 11.80 13.18 1.65
N ASP A 47 10.47 13.13 1.79
CA ASP A 47 9.59 12.34 0.93
C ASP A 47 9.77 12.67 -0.55
N GLY A 48 9.82 11.62 -1.37
CA GLY A 48 9.94 11.75 -2.83
C GLY A 48 11.27 12.31 -3.33
N ARG A 49 12.32 12.31 -2.50
CA ARG A 49 13.67 12.76 -2.91
C ARG A 49 14.23 11.89 -4.04
N VAL A 50 13.94 10.60 -4.05
CA VAL A 50 14.31 9.66 -5.10
C VAL A 50 13.04 9.00 -5.64
N LYS A 51 12.70 9.27 -6.90
CA LYS A 51 11.51 8.74 -7.57
C LYS A 51 11.92 7.69 -8.59
N LEU A 52 11.44 6.48 -8.41
CA LEU A 52 11.68 5.35 -9.30
C LEU A 52 10.35 4.88 -9.90
N GLN A 53 10.21 5.03 -11.22
CA GLN A 53 9.00 4.63 -11.95
C GLN A 53 9.29 3.42 -12.84
N PHE A 54 8.40 2.44 -12.77
CA PHE A 54 8.50 1.19 -13.51
C PHE A 54 7.25 0.94 -14.33
N ASN A 55 7.42 0.24 -15.44
CA ASN A 55 6.31 -0.23 -16.27
C ASN A 55 6.51 -1.74 -16.53
N GLY A 56 5.51 -2.55 -16.22
CA GLY A 56 5.53 -4.00 -16.38
C GLY A 56 5.19 -4.76 -15.10
N THR A 57 5.72 -5.97 -14.96
CA THR A 57 5.49 -6.86 -13.82
C THR A 57 6.73 -6.94 -12.95
N ALA A 58 6.64 -6.51 -11.69
CA ALA A 58 7.76 -6.63 -10.75
C ALA A 58 7.82 -8.03 -10.13
N GLY A 59 9.03 -8.54 -9.92
CA GLY A 59 9.27 -9.78 -9.19
C GLY A 59 9.02 -9.63 -7.68
N GLN A 60 9.22 -10.71 -6.95
CA GLN A 60 8.99 -10.76 -5.49
C GLN A 60 9.75 -9.68 -4.73
N SER A 61 9.15 -9.22 -3.63
CA SER A 61 9.76 -8.28 -2.69
C SER A 61 10.07 -6.90 -3.30
N PHE A 62 9.27 -6.44 -4.28
CA PHE A 62 9.37 -5.07 -4.79
C PHE A 62 9.16 -4.07 -3.64
N GLY A 63 10.08 -3.14 -3.46
CA GLY A 63 10.04 -2.16 -2.38
C GLY A 63 10.28 -2.72 -0.98
N ALA A 64 10.78 -3.96 -0.84
CA ALA A 64 11.09 -4.53 0.46
C ALA A 64 12.13 -3.67 1.20
N PHE A 65 11.84 -3.35 2.48
CA PHE A 65 12.65 -2.51 3.35
C PHE A 65 12.93 -1.11 2.77
N ALA A 66 12.04 -0.62 1.92
CA ALA A 66 12.20 0.70 1.34
C ALA A 66 12.05 1.79 2.40
N THR A 67 13.06 2.68 2.48
CA THR A 67 13.20 3.73 3.50
C THR A 67 12.62 5.06 3.05
N ALA A 68 12.41 5.96 4.00
CA ALA A 68 11.96 7.33 3.74
C ALA A 68 12.80 8.05 2.67
N GLY A 69 12.16 8.90 1.89
CA GLY A 69 12.74 9.61 0.76
C GLY A 69 12.64 8.89 -0.58
N ILE A 70 12.26 7.60 -0.59
CA ILE A 70 12.04 6.84 -1.83
C ILE A 70 10.54 6.85 -2.16
N GLU A 71 10.21 7.16 -3.41
CA GLU A 71 8.90 6.94 -4.02
C GLU A 71 9.01 5.95 -5.17
N LEU A 72 8.31 4.82 -5.04
CA LEU A 72 8.27 3.77 -6.05
C LEU A 72 6.91 3.80 -6.73
N THR A 73 6.88 3.97 -8.03
CA THR A 73 5.65 3.86 -8.82
C THR A 73 5.79 2.73 -9.82
N ILE A 74 4.78 1.86 -9.93
CA ILE A 74 4.68 0.84 -10.97
C ILE A 74 3.33 0.97 -11.69
N GLU A 75 3.41 1.10 -13.01
CA GLU A 75 2.28 0.92 -13.91
C GLU A 75 2.30 -0.53 -14.42
N GLY A 76 1.47 -1.36 -13.78
CA GLY A 76 1.47 -2.80 -13.98
C GLY A 76 1.13 -3.53 -12.68
N ASP A 77 1.81 -4.62 -12.41
CA ASP A 77 1.56 -5.47 -11.26
C ASP A 77 2.85 -5.87 -10.52
N THR A 78 2.68 -6.39 -9.32
CA THR A 78 3.77 -6.85 -8.46
C THR A 78 3.49 -8.27 -7.97
N ASN A 79 4.54 -9.03 -7.74
CA ASN A 79 4.48 -10.36 -7.17
C ASN A 79 4.36 -10.30 -5.63
N ASP A 80 4.54 -11.43 -4.95
CA ASP A 80 4.44 -11.56 -3.49
C ASP A 80 5.43 -10.66 -2.73
N TYR A 81 5.09 -10.37 -1.48
CA TYR A 81 5.92 -9.59 -0.54
C TYR A 81 6.17 -8.14 -0.96
N LEU A 82 5.25 -7.52 -1.70
CA LEU A 82 5.30 -6.09 -1.98
C LEU A 82 5.48 -5.29 -0.68
N GLY A 83 6.49 -4.44 -0.61
CA GLY A 83 6.73 -3.59 0.55
C GLY A 83 6.97 -4.34 1.87
N LYS A 84 7.43 -5.60 1.84
CA LYS A 84 7.80 -6.33 3.06
C LYS A 84 8.77 -5.50 3.90
N GLY A 85 8.43 -5.28 5.19
CA GLY A 85 9.26 -4.48 6.08
C GLY A 85 9.45 -3.03 5.62
N LEU A 86 8.47 -2.47 4.91
CA LEU A 86 8.49 -1.05 4.50
C LEU A 86 8.77 -0.17 5.72
N CYS A 87 9.67 0.79 5.58
CA CYS A 87 10.12 1.64 6.69
C CYS A 87 10.23 3.13 6.31
N GLY A 88 9.23 3.64 5.61
CA GLY A 88 9.07 5.07 5.35
C GLY A 88 8.94 5.47 3.88
N ALA A 89 9.16 4.58 2.92
CA ALA A 89 8.96 4.88 1.51
C ALA A 89 7.46 4.95 1.15
N ARG A 90 7.18 5.58 0.00
CA ARG A 90 5.87 5.51 -0.65
C ARG A 90 5.92 4.56 -1.83
N ILE A 91 4.95 3.65 -1.89
CA ILE A 91 4.75 2.73 -3.02
C ILE A 91 3.40 3.01 -3.67
N ILE A 92 3.40 3.15 -5.00
CA ILE A 92 2.21 3.40 -5.80
C ILE A 92 2.11 2.29 -6.85
N VAL A 93 1.02 1.54 -6.83
CA VAL A 93 0.73 0.48 -7.81
C VAL A 93 -0.56 0.81 -8.52
N LYS A 94 -0.53 0.91 -9.83
CA LYS A 94 -1.69 1.23 -10.67
C LYS A 94 -1.66 0.48 -11.98
N ALA A 95 -2.84 0.18 -12.51
CA ALA A 95 -2.94 -0.40 -13.85
C ALA A 95 -2.41 0.57 -14.92
N PRO A 96 -1.88 0.05 -16.05
CA PRO A 96 -1.60 0.87 -17.21
C PRO A 96 -2.83 1.66 -17.66
N GLN A 97 -2.64 2.87 -18.18
CA GLN A 97 -3.76 3.75 -18.57
C GLN A 97 -4.62 3.16 -19.70
N ASP A 98 -4.03 2.36 -20.54
CA ASP A 98 -4.65 1.68 -21.68
C ASP A 98 -5.10 0.25 -21.36
N ALA A 99 -5.10 -0.14 -20.10
CA ALA A 99 -5.59 -1.45 -19.67
C ALA A 99 -7.07 -1.60 -20.06
N GLY A 100 -7.37 -2.57 -20.92
CA GLY A 100 -8.75 -2.87 -21.38
C GLY A 100 -9.63 -3.56 -20.32
N TRP A 101 -9.19 -3.57 -19.04
CA TRP A 101 -9.85 -4.23 -17.92
C TRP A 101 -9.93 -3.32 -16.69
N SER A 102 -10.85 -3.64 -15.77
CA SER A 102 -11.04 -2.86 -14.55
C SER A 102 -10.10 -3.33 -13.44
N SER A 103 -9.33 -2.43 -12.87
CA SER A 103 -8.40 -2.72 -11.76
C SER A 103 -9.09 -3.31 -10.52
N LYS A 104 -10.34 -2.90 -10.26
CA LYS A 104 -11.13 -3.38 -9.09
C LYS A 104 -11.38 -4.88 -9.09
N ASP A 105 -11.39 -5.51 -10.27
CA ASP A 105 -11.68 -6.93 -10.44
C ASP A 105 -10.42 -7.78 -10.57
N ASN A 106 -9.25 -7.13 -10.58
CA ASN A 106 -7.96 -7.78 -10.82
C ASN A 106 -6.99 -7.62 -9.65
N LEU A 107 -6.18 -8.64 -9.44
CA LEU A 107 -5.07 -8.60 -8.50
C LEU A 107 -3.91 -7.83 -9.15
N LEU A 108 -3.51 -6.73 -8.56
CA LEU A 108 -2.31 -5.98 -8.96
C LEU A 108 -1.11 -6.22 -8.04
N THR A 109 -1.29 -6.98 -6.97
CA THR A 109 -0.18 -7.49 -6.16
C THR A 109 -0.48 -8.90 -5.68
N GLY A 110 0.57 -9.70 -5.56
CA GLY A 110 0.49 -11.04 -5.01
C GLY A 110 0.18 -11.04 -3.51
N ASN A 111 0.59 -12.10 -2.83
CA ASN A 111 0.33 -12.34 -1.41
C ASN A 111 1.32 -11.60 -0.51
N VAL A 112 0.96 -11.44 0.76
CA VAL A 112 1.84 -10.99 1.85
C VAL A 112 2.37 -9.56 1.66
N ALA A 113 1.62 -8.69 0.99
CA ALA A 113 2.01 -7.28 0.84
C ALA A 113 2.04 -6.58 2.21
N LEU A 114 3.05 -5.72 2.42
CA LEU A 114 3.31 -4.96 3.66
C LEU A 114 3.54 -5.83 4.91
N PHE A 115 3.97 -7.08 4.76
CA PHE A 115 4.29 -7.90 5.91
C PHE A 115 5.34 -7.22 6.80
N GLY A 116 4.98 -7.00 8.08
CA GLY A 116 5.88 -6.39 9.07
C GLY A 116 6.35 -4.98 8.71
N ALA A 117 5.57 -4.23 7.95
CA ALA A 117 5.85 -2.83 7.65
C ALA A 117 5.77 -1.98 8.93
N THR A 118 6.70 -1.05 9.11
CA THR A 118 6.81 -0.23 10.33
C THR A 118 6.50 1.25 10.10
N ASP A 119 6.59 1.71 8.84
CA ASP A 119 6.33 3.10 8.43
C ASP A 119 6.20 3.15 6.90
N GLY A 120 5.66 4.23 6.36
CA GLY A 120 5.54 4.46 4.92
C GLY A 120 4.11 4.31 4.42
N GLU A 121 3.94 4.33 3.10
CA GLU A 121 2.64 4.38 2.46
C GLU A 121 2.55 3.44 1.26
N LEU A 122 1.43 2.76 1.12
CA LEU A 122 1.06 2.00 -0.08
C LEU A 122 -0.27 2.49 -0.63
N TYR A 123 -0.28 2.89 -1.89
CA TYR A 123 -1.50 3.19 -2.67
C TYR A 123 -1.61 2.20 -3.81
N LEU A 124 -2.54 1.26 -3.69
CA LEU A 124 -2.77 0.17 -4.64
C LEU A 124 -4.15 0.33 -5.30
N ALA A 125 -4.18 0.84 -6.53
CA ALA A 125 -5.42 0.89 -7.32
C ALA A 125 -5.69 -0.46 -7.97
N GLY A 126 -6.10 -1.42 -7.17
CA GLY A 126 -6.41 -2.80 -7.49
C GLY A 126 -6.52 -3.64 -6.22
N ARG A 127 -6.74 -4.93 -6.41
CA ARG A 127 -6.83 -5.88 -5.31
C ARG A 127 -5.46 -6.44 -4.93
N ALA A 128 -5.29 -6.74 -3.65
CA ALA A 128 -4.18 -7.53 -3.13
C ALA A 128 -4.57 -8.99 -2.92
N GLY A 129 -3.60 -9.89 -2.99
CA GLY A 129 -3.76 -11.29 -2.63
C GLY A 129 -4.00 -11.49 -1.13
N GLU A 130 -3.69 -12.70 -0.64
CA GLU A 130 -3.85 -13.05 0.76
C GLU A 130 -2.81 -12.37 1.66
N ARG A 131 -3.13 -12.27 2.96
CA ARG A 131 -2.20 -11.81 4.01
C ARG A 131 -1.69 -10.39 3.82
N PHE A 132 -2.54 -9.52 3.29
CA PHE A 132 -2.25 -8.09 3.18
C PHE A 132 -2.09 -7.45 4.57
N CYS A 133 -1.08 -6.61 4.79
CA CYS A 133 -0.81 -5.92 6.06
C CYS A 133 -0.61 -6.82 7.28
N VAL A 134 -0.26 -8.10 7.12
CA VAL A 134 0.02 -8.97 8.27
C VAL A 134 1.20 -8.41 9.06
N ARG A 135 0.99 -8.25 10.38
CA ARG A 135 1.98 -7.64 11.31
C ARG A 135 2.43 -6.23 10.92
N ASN A 136 1.60 -5.48 10.18
CA ASN A 136 1.85 -4.06 9.98
C ASN A 136 1.80 -3.35 11.34
N SER A 137 2.78 -2.49 11.63
CA SER A 137 2.88 -1.76 12.90
C SER A 137 2.91 -0.24 12.75
N GLY A 138 2.87 0.30 11.50
CA GLY A 138 2.92 1.75 11.33
C GLY A 138 2.67 2.27 9.91
N ALA A 139 2.69 1.41 8.88
CA ALA A 139 2.46 1.84 7.53
C ALA A 139 0.97 2.14 7.25
N ILE A 140 0.73 3.06 6.32
CA ILE A 140 -0.60 3.39 5.77
C ILE A 140 -0.77 2.65 4.45
N ALA A 141 -1.89 1.96 4.28
CA ALA A 141 -2.21 1.22 3.07
C ALA A 141 -3.62 1.51 2.58
N VAL A 142 -3.79 1.77 1.28
CA VAL A 142 -5.10 1.87 0.63
C VAL A 142 -5.15 0.91 -0.55
N CYS A 143 -6.17 0.05 -0.62
CA CYS A 143 -6.38 -0.89 -1.73
C CYS A 143 -7.85 -1.13 -2.04
N GLU A 144 -8.13 -1.77 -3.17
CA GLU A 144 -9.49 -1.96 -3.69
C GLU A 144 -10.05 -3.38 -3.41
N GLY A 145 -9.48 -4.08 -2.46
CA GLY A 145 -9.89 -5.38 -1.96
C GLY A 145 -8.71 -6.27 -1.58
N VAL A 146 -8.95 -7.26 -0.73
CA VAL A 146 -7.92 -8.18 -0.23
C VAL A 146 -8.43 -9.61 -0.18
N GLY A 147 -7.51 -10.57 -0.27
CA GLY A 147 -7.77 -11.99 -0.06
C GLY A 147 -7.93 -12.36 1.42
N ASP A 148 -7.81 -13.64 1.73
CA ASP A 148 -7.92 -14.19 3.07
C ASP A 148 -6.81 -13.66 3.99
N HIS A 149 -7.06 -13.59 5.29
CA HIS A 149 -6.08 -13.24 6.32
C HIS A 149 -5.52 -11.80 6.25
N GLY A 150 -6.24 -10.86 5.62
CA GLY A 150 -5.84 -9.44 5.62
C GLY A 150 -5.78 -8.87 7.03
N CYS A 151 -4.79 -8.02 7.33
CA CYS A 151 -4.56 -7.37 8.62
C CYS A 151 -4.39 -8.31 9.83
N GLU A 152 -4.07 -9.60 9.62
CA GLU A 152 -3.80 -10.51 10.74
C GLU A 152 -2.62 -10.02 11.57
N TYR A 153 -2.78 -10.06 12.91
CA TYR A 153 -1.76 -9.63 13.87
C TYR A 153 -1.22 -8.21 13.63
N MET A 154 -2.00 -7.35 12.99
CA MET A 154 -1.65 -5.94 12.83
C MET A 154 -1.60 -5.28 14.21
N THR A 155 -0.58 -4.47 14.47
CA THR A 155 -0.31 -3.84 15.77
C THR A 155 -0.28 -2.32 15.71
N GLY A 156 -0.38 -1.73 14.51
CA GLY A 156 -0.35 -0.28 14.29
C GLY A 156 -0.53 0.06 12.82
N GLY A 157 -0.55 1.34 12.50
CA GLY A 157 -0.77 1.84 11.15
C GLY A 157 -2.24 1.87 10.74
N THR A 158 -2.50 2.09 9.46
CA THR A 158 -3.87 2.23 8.92
C THR A 158 -4.02 1.44 7.63
N ALA A 159 -5.05 0.62 7.54
CA ALA A 159 -5.45 -0.05 6.32
C ALA A 159 -6.82 0.47 5.85
N VAL A 160 -6.95 0.86 4.58
CA VAL A 160 -8.22 1.30 3.96
C VAL A 160 -8.54 0.34 2.82
N ILE A 161 -9.65 -0.39 2.93
CA ILE A 161 -10.07 -1.41 1.98
C ILE A 161 -11.36 -0.96 1.31
N LEU A 162 -11.31 -0.71 0.01
CA LEU A 162 -12.42 -0.15 -0.78
C LEU A 162 -13.25 -1.20 -1.52
N GLY A 163 -13.10 -2.47 -1.15
CA GLY A 163 -13.77 -3.60 -1.78
C GLY A 163 -13.78 -4.83 -0.87
N PRO A 164 -13.99 -6.02 -1.44
CA PRO A 164 -14.19 -7.23 -0.65
C PRO A 164 -12.95 -7.59 0.19
N VAL A 165 -13.21 -8.17 1.35
CA VAL A 165 -12.21 -8.83 2.21
C VAL A 165 -12.45 -10.34 2.23
N GLY A 166 -11.37 -11.10 2.42
CA GLY A 166 -11.45 -12.56 2.55
C GLY A 166 -11.68 -13.00 4.00
N ARG A 167 -11.64 -14.31 4.23
CA ARG A 167 -11.84 -14.95 5.55
C ARG A 167 -10.74 -14.57 6.53
N ASN A 168 -11.08 -14.61 7.81
CA ASN A 168 -10.17 -14.32 8.92
C ASN A 168 -9.55 -12.90 8.84
N PHE A 169 -10.28 -11.94 8.23
CA PHE A 169 -9.83 -10.56 8.20
C PHE A 169 -9.62 -10.03 9.61
N ALA A 170 -8.51 -9.33 9.83
CA ALA A 170 -8.07 -8.75 11.10
C ALA A 170 -7.93 -9.74 12.27
N SER A 171 -7.80 -11.05 12.01
CA SER A 171 -7.63 -12.05 13.06
C SER A 171 -6.39 -11.78 13.91
N GLY A 172 -6.57 -11.66 15.24
CA GLY A 172 -5.48 -11.34 16.17
C GLY A 172 -4.91 -9.93 16.04
N MET A 173 -5.60 -9.01 15.36
CA MET A 173 -5.26 -7.60 15.34
C MET A 173 -5.34 -7.05 16.77
N SER A 174 -4.32 -6.33 17.21
CA SER A 174 -4.19 -5.79 18.56
C SER A 174 -3.88 -4.30 18.59
N GLY A 175 -3.85 -3.65 17.44
CA GLY A 175 -3.66 -2.21 17.31
C GLY A 175 -3.65 -1.77 15.84
N GLY A 176 -3.66 -0.47 15.63
CA GLY A 176 -3.90 0.12 14.33
C GLY A 176 -5.39 0.20 14.00
N ILE A 177 -5.72 0.63 12.80
CA ILE A 177 -7.10 0.84 12.34
C ILE A 177 -7.27 0.24 10.95
N ALA A 178 -8.37 -0.49 10.74
CA ALA A 178 -8.76 -0.91 9.39
C ALA A 178 -10.14 -0.32 9.02
N TYR A 179 -10.17 0.60 8.06
CA TYR A 179 -11.41 1.12 7.48
C TYR A 179 -11.82 0.24 6.31
N VAL A 180 -12.96 -0.41 6.41
CA VAL A 180 -13.47 -1.32 5.37
C VAL A 180 -14.77 -0.78 4.81
N LEU A 181 -14.85 -0.64 3.48
CA LEU A 181 -16.12 -0.40 2.79
C LEU A 181 -16.93 -1.70 2.82
N ASP A 182 -17.92 -1.78 3.73
CA ASP A 182 -18.72 -2.98 3.93
C ASP A 182 -19.78 -3.11 2.84
N ASP A 183 -19.77 -4.25 2.18
CA ASP A 183 -20.79 -4.70 1.22
C ASP A 183 -21.93 -5.52 1.89
N GLY A 184 -21.94 -5.60 3.22
CA GLY A 184 -22.85 -6.40 4.03
C GLY A 184 -22.30 -7.79 4.40
N ASN A 185 -21.08 -8.13 3.99
CA ASN A 185 -20.46 -9.44 4.26
C ASN A 185 -19.35 -9.38 5.32
N LEU A 186 -18.87 -8.22 5.70
CA LEU A 186 -17.73 -8.07 6.61
C LEU A 186 -17.90 -8.86 7.92
N GLY A 187 -19.09 -8.82 8.49
CA GLY A 187 -19.39 -9.56 9.75
C GLY A 187 -19.19 -11.06 9.69
N ARG A 188 -19.20 -11.66 8.47
CA ARG A 188 -18.92 -13.10 8.25
C ARG A 188 -17.44 -13.38 8.01
N MET A 189 -16.67 -12.36 7.64
CA MET A 189 -15.26 -12.45 7.30
C MET A 189 -14.33 -12.24 8.50
N VAL A 190 -14.85 -11.64 9.59
CA VAL A 190 -14.10 -11.36 10.82
C VAL A 190 -14.49 -12.32 11.95
N ASN A 191 -13.54 -12.58 12.84
CA ASN A 191 -13.81 -13.27 14.10
C ASN A 191 -14.18 -12.26 15.18
N ARG A 192 -15.47 -12.09 15.45
CA ARG A 192 -16.04 -11.15 16.44
C ARG A 192 -15.58 -11.38 17.88
N LYS A 193 -14.87 -12.46 18.17
CA LYS A 193 -14.22 -12.69 19.47
C LYS A 193 -12.84 -12.07 19.57
N LEU A 194 -12.26 -11.68 18.45
CA LEU A 194 -10.90 -11.15 18.36
C LEU A 194 -10.84 -9.67 17.96
N VAL A 195 -11.87 -9.19 17.26
CA VAL A 195 -11.97 -7.79 16.81
C VAL A 195 -13.41 -7.30 16.92
N GLU A 196 -13.56 -6.01 17.07
CA GLU A 196 -14.83 -5.32 17.12
C GLU A 196 -15.05 -4.48 15.86
N LEU A 197 -16.30 -4.20 15.53
CA LEU A 197 -16.71 -3.39 14.40
C LEU A 197 -17.45 -2.16 14.92
N TYR A 198 -16.93 -0.99 14.60
CA TYR A 198 -17.46 0.30 15.04
C TYR A 198 -17.89 1.16 13.86
N PRO A 199 -18.95 1.98 14.01
CA PRO A 199 -19.18 3.08 13.09
C PRO A 199 -18.03 4.08 13.19
N LEU A 200 -17.78 4.82 12.09
CA LEU A 200 -16.75 5.84 12.06
C LEU A 200 -17.15 7.04 12.93
N ASP A 201 -16.22 7.55 13.72
CA ASP A 201 -16.34 8.82 14.41
C ASP A 201 -15.91 10.03 13.54
N ALA A 202 -15.95 11.23 14.09
CA ALA A 202 -15.58 12.45 13.36
C ALA A 202 -14.11 12.48 12.94
N LEU A 203 -13.20 11.93 13.75
CA LEU A 203 -11.79 11.85 13.44
C LEU A 203 -11.53 10.82 12.35
N ASP A 204 -12.16 9.65 12.45
CA ASP A 204 -12.14 8.61 11.43
C ASP A 204 -12.53 9.15 10.06
N LEU A 205 -13.61 9.94 10.00
CA LEU A 205 -14.10 10.55 8.77
C LEU A 205 -13.07 11.49 8.13
N VAL A 206 -12.40 12.31 8.92
CA VAL A 206 -11.34 13.21 8.45
C VAL A 206 -10.15 12.41 7.91
N MET A 207 -9.71 11.39 8.64
CA MET A 207 -8.58 10.56 8.27
C MET A 207 -8.88 9.74 7.02
N LEU A 208 -10.03 9.10 6.96
CA LEU A 208 -10.47 8.32 5.80
C LEU A 208 -10.56 9.19 4.55
N HIS A 209 -11.20 10.37 4.64
CA HIS A 209 -11.29 11.31 3.54
C HIS A 209 -9.91 11.72 3.01
N LYS A 210 -8.97 12.02 3.91
CA LYS A 210 -7.57 12.32 3.57
C LYS A 210 -6.91 11.17 2.81
N HIS A 211 -7.04 9.93 3.29
CA HIS A 211 -6.43 8.77 2.64
C HIS A 211 -7.03 8.49 1.26
N LEU A 212 -8.35 8.64 1.10
CA LEU A 212 -9.02 8.49 -0.19
C LEU A 212 -8.58 9.58 -1.18
N THR A 213 -8.49 10.83 -0.73
CA THR A 213 -8.02 11.95 -1.57
C THR A 213 -6.60 11.67 -2.08
N ARG A 214 -5.69 11.24 -1.20
CA ARG A 214 -4.33 10.87 -1.60
C ARG A 214 -4.30 9.66 -2.54
N HIS A 215 -5.16 8.68 -2.29
CA HIS A 215 -5.26 7.51 -3.16
C HIS A 215 -5.66 7.90 -4.59
N VAL A 216 -6.67 8.77 -4.73
CA VAL A 216 -7.04 9.32 -6.05
C VAL A 216 -5.88 10.10 -6.67
N GLN A 217 -5.23 10.97 -5.90
CA GLN A 217 -4.12 11.80 -6.38
C GLN A 217 -2.96 10.96 -6.94
N TYR A 218 -2.57 9.87 -6.27
CA TYR A 218 -1.44 9.05 -6.68
C TYR A 218 -1.78 8.02 -7.75
N THR A 219 -3.00 7.48 -7.73
CA THR A 219 -3.34 6.32 -8.56
C THR A 219 -4.37 6.62 -9.65
N GLY A 220 -5.16 7.68 -9.50
CA GLY A 220 -6.33 7.93 -10.34
C GLY A 220 -7.49 6.95 -10.10
N SER A 221 -7.58 6.32 -8.92
CA SER A 221 -8.62 5.34 -8.58
C SER A 221 -10.02 5.87 -8.83
N LYS A 222 -10.74 5.23 -9.76
CA LYS A 222 -12.14 5.57 -10.07
C LYS A 222 -13.10 5.17 -8.95
N ILE A 223 -12.73 4.17 -8.12
CA ILE A 223 -13.54 3.74 -6.97
C ILE A 223 -13.46 4.81 -5.90
N ALA A 224 -12.25 5.18 -5.49
CA ALA A 224 -12.05 6.20 -4.47
C ALA A 224 -12.66 7.54 -4.90
N GLN A 225 -12.53 7.92 -6.18
CA GLN A 225 -13.15 9.13 -6.70
C GLN A 225 -14.68 9.11 -6.55
N ARG A 226 -15.34 8.01 -6.93
CA ARG A 226 -16.81 7.88 -6.76
C ARG A 226 -17.26 7.92 -5.31
N ILE A 227 -16.43 7.39 -4.39
CA ILE A 227 -16.71 7.46 -2.95
C ILE A 227 -16.64 8.91 -2.48
N LEU A 228 -15.62 9.66 -2.89
CA LEU A 228 -15.46 11.08 -2.56
C LEU A 228 -16.56 11.94 -3.16
N ASP A 229 -16.94 11.72 -4.43
CA ASP A 229 -18.02 12.46 -5.10
C ASP A 229 -19.38 12.32 -4.40
N LYS A 230 -19.59 11.16 -3.72
CA LYS A 230 -20.80 10.84 -2.97
C LYS A 230 -20.55 10.77 -1.47
N TRP A 231 -19.55 11.48 -0.98
CA TRP A 231 -19.09 11.40 0.42
C TRP A 231 -20.20 11.46 1.46
N PRO A 232 -21.19 12.39 1.38
CA PRO A 232 -22.25 12.47 2.38
C PRO A 232 -23.07 11.20 2.58
N THR A 233 -23.05 10.28 1.60
CA THR A 233 -23.82 9.02 1.66
C THR A 233 -22.94 7.78 1.69
N THR A 234 -21.71 7.87 1.21
CA THR A 234 -20.82 6.72 1.08
C THR A 234 -20.00 6.46 2.34
N HIS A 235 -19.65 7.49 3.11
CA HIS A 235 -18.90 7.30 4.35
C HIS A 235 -19.62 6.41 5.36
N ALA A 236 -20.97 6.48 5.39
CA ALA A 236 -21.79 5.66 6.31
C ALA A 236 -21.73 4.14 6.02
N LYS A 237 -21.12 3.75 4.87
CA LYS A 237 -20.89 2.34 4.53
C LYS A 237 -19.54 1.82 5.01
N PHE A 238 -18.72 2.69 5.56
CA PHE A 238 -17.45 2.25 6.12
C PHE A 238 -17.61 1.80 7.56
N VAL A 239 -16.85 0.78 7.89
CA VAL A 239 -16.76 0.20 9.23
C VAL A 239 -15.31 0.29 9.68
N ASN A 240 -15.12 0.72 10.91
CA ASN A 240 -13.83 0.69 11.59
C ASN A 240 -13.67 -0.67 12.28
N VAL A 241 -12.58 -1.37 11.98
CA VAL A 241 -12.21 -2.67 12.58
C VAL A 241 -11.02 -2.44 13.49
N LEU A 242 -11.20 -2.75 14.78
CA LEU A 242 -10.22 -2.59 15.86
C LEU A 242 -10.03 -3.87 16.66
#